data_5d63f46b01a9c6a645634ab8f1a2112c
#
_entry.id   5d63f46b01a9c6a645634ab8f1a2112c
#
_cell.length_a   1.000
_cell.length_b   1.000
_cell.length_c   1.000
_cell.angle_alpha   90.00
_cell.angle_beta   90.00
_cell.angle_gamma   90.00
#
_symmetry.space_group_name_H-M   'P 1'
#
loop_
_entity.id
_entity.type
_entity.pdbx_description
1 polymer ?
#
loop_
_entity_poly.entity_id
_entity_poly.type
_entity_poly.pdbx_seq_one_letter_code
_entity_poly.pdbx_strand_id
1 'polypeptide(L)'
;MHGNDFYNLGVDYKYRWGRLVWIGEGAVGKQGYALLNQLKYKILTGYQLLLIHRCYSHDYWSFFGRSFGEGSAPQNENGWYLAAEAAPWAHWKFFASLDMFSFPWWKYRISKASQGIDGMFQATYSPQKDLLLYLNYRYKRKERDVSGTGGKVTLPVFHHKLRCRLAYTPGAFSCRTTVDYNCFRQQSGEGHEFEGKQGWQCTQSCAYTFSGFPLAVSVQGTYFHTDDYDSRIYASEKGLVYTFYTPSFYGRGFRYSAHIRCDLNKTFMFLVKFGQTAYRDRETIGSGNDLIEGNTKTDLQIQFRVSFEE
;
A
#
# COMPACT_ATOMS: atom_id res chain seq x y z
N MET A 1 18.18 -1.43 -22.57
CA MET A 1 18.61 -0.14 -23.12
C MET A 1 20.10 -0.25 -23.44
N HIS A 2 20.47 0.00 -24.68
CA HIS A 2 21.87 -0.01 -25.13
C HIS A 2 22.15 1.32 -25.82
N GLY A 3 23.20 2.02 -25.45
CA GLY A 3 23.59 3.31 -26.02
C GLY A 3 24.34 4.18 -25.02
N ASN A 4 25.06 5.17 -25.52
CA ASN A 4 25.88 6.09 -24.73
C ASN A 4 25.21 7.45 -24.49
N ASP A 5 24.04 7.68 -25.07
CA ASP A 5 23.30 8.94 -24.99
C ASP A 5 21.85 8.68 -24.55
N PHE A 6 21.39 9.53 -23.67
CA PHE A 6 20.04 9.49 -23.12
C PHE A 6 19.55 10.92 -22.90
N TYR A 7 18.30 11.18 -23.25
CA TYR A 7 17.64 12.44 -22.93
C TYR A 7 16.15 12.20 -22.66
N ASN A 8 15.60 13.03 -21.80
CA ASN A 8 14.16 13.24 -21.63
C ASN A 8 13.91 14.75 -21.66
N LEU A 9 12.91 15.14 -22.43
CA LEU A 9 12.36 16.50 -22.45
C LEU A 9 10.93 16.41 -21.92
N GLY A 10 10.59 17.27 -20.98
CA GLY A 10 9.27 17.32 -20.36
C GLY A 10 8.72 18.72 -20.33
N VAL A 11 7.39 18.81 -20.42
CA VAL A 11 6.62 20.03 -20.23
C VAL A 11 5.52 19.73 -19.24
N ASP A 12 5.42 20.52 -18.19
CA ASP A 12 4.33 20.50 -17.25
C ASP A 12 3.46 21.74 -17.39
N TYR A 13 2.20 21.62 -17.03
CA TYR A 13 1.25 22.71 -17.07
C TYR A 13 0.23 22.60 -15.94
N LYS A 14 -0.26 23.77 -15.50
CA LYS A 14 -1.33 23.89 -14.52
C LYS A 14 -2.24 25.05 -14.89
N TYR A 15 -3.48 24.72 -15.11
CA TYR A 15 -4.51 25.67 -15.41
C TYR A 15 -5.66 25.61 -14.39
N ARG A 16 -6.14 26.76 -13.95
CA ARG A 16 -7.27 26.86 -13.01
C ARG A 16 -8.38 27.70 -13.61
N TRP A 17 -9.56 27.14 -13.68
CA TRP A 17 -10.77 27.85 -14.08
C TRP A 17 -11.85 27.67 -13.00
N GLY A 18 -12.00 28.69 -12.15
CA GLY A 18 -12.91 28.63 -11.03
C GLY A 18 -12.64 27.42 -10.10
N ARG A 19 -13.55 26.47 -10.08
CA ARG A 19 -13.48 25.25 -9.25
C ARG A 19 -12.79 24.08 -9.95
N LEU A 20 -12.46 24.25 -11.21
CA LEU A 20 -11.77 23.26 -12.01
C LEU A 20 -10.27 23.55 -12.00
N VAL A 21 -9.46 22.50 -11.78
CA VAL A 21 -8.00 22.56 -11.87
C VAL A 21 -7.55 21.46 -12.81
N TRP A 22 -6.86 21.84 -13.88
CA TRP A 22 -6.24 20.92 -14.82
C TRP A 22 -4.72 21.00 -14.66
N ILE A 23 -4.10 19.85 -14.42
CA ILE A 23 -2.66 19.70 -14.26
C ILE A 23 -2.22 18.57 -15.20
N GLY A 24 -1.14 18.75 -15.90
CA GLY A 24 -0.61 17.69 -16.72
C GLY A 24 0.89 17.80 -16.92
N GLU A 25 1.46 16.71 -17.37
CA GLU A 25 2.86 16.56 -17.74
C GLU A 25 2.94 15.71 -18.99
N GLY A 26 3.70 16.18 -19.97
CA GLY A 26 4.07 15.41 -21.15
C GLY A 26 5.57 15.32 -21.26
N ALA A 27 6.11 14.14 -21.51
CA ALA A 27 7.53 13.92 -21.67
C ALA A 27 7.81 13.06 -22.90
N VAL A 28 8.88 13.36 -23.61
CA VAL A 28 9.41 12.58 -24.71
C VAL A 28 10.86 12.23 -24.43
N GLY A 29 11.22 10.98 -24.68
CA GLY A 29 12.59 10.50 -24.56
C GLY A 29 13.20 10.18 -25.90
N LYS A 30 14.42 9.65 -25.89
CA LYS A 30 15.06 9.11 -27.10
C LYS A 30 14.18 8.10 -27.82
N GLN A 31 13.43 7.33 -27.05
CA GLN A 31 12.41 6.39 -27.53
C GLN A 31 11.17 6.58 -26.69
N GLY A 32 10.03 6.81 -27.35
CA GLY A 32 8.75 6.84 -26.67
C GLY A 32 8.39 8.14 -25.96
N TYR A 33 7.21 8.11 -25.37
CA TYR A 33 6.60 9.26 -24.68
C TYR A 33 5.84 8.81 -23.42
N ALA A 34 5.65 9.77 -22.53
CA ALA A 34 4.79 9.63 -21.37
C ALA A 34 3.89 10.86 -21.23
N LEU A 35 2.60 10.62 -20.99
CA LEU A 35 1.60 11.65 -20.78
C LEU A 35 0.78 11.34 -19.53
N LEU A 36 0.67 12.34 -18.67
CA LEU A 36 -0.18 12.31 -17.49
C LEU A 36 -1.04 13.56 -17.43
N ASN A 37 -2.36 13.38 -17.32
CA ASN A 37 -3.32 14.46 -17.15
C ASN A 37 -4.15 14.24 -15.90
N GLN A 38 -4.40 15.28 -15.14
CA GLN A 38 -5.25 15.27 -13.96
C GLN A 38 -6.25 16.41 -14.05
N LEU A 39 -7.52 16.10 -13.89
CA LEU A 39 -8.61 17.06 -13.80
C LEU A 39 -9.26 16.94 -12.43
N LYS A 40 -9.18 17.99 -11.63
CA LYS A 40 -9.80 18.09 -10.31
C LYS A 40 -10.93 19.09 -10.32
N TYR A 41 -12.10 18.65 -9.90
CA TYR A 41 -13.29 19.52 -9.80
C TYR A 41 -13.81 19.53 -8.37
N LYS A 42 -13.84 20.73 -7.75
CA LYS A 42 -14.41 20.93 -6.42
C LYS A 42 -15.87 21.39 -6.58
N ILE A 43 -16.82 20.48 -6.34
CA ILE A 43 -18.26 20.75 -6.47
C ILE A 43 -18.67 21.76 -5.39
N LEU A 44 -18.40 21.43 -4.12
CA LEU A 44 -18.59 22.29 -2.95
C LEU A 44 -17.66 21.83 -1.83
N THR A 45 -17.72 22.47 -0.67
CA THR A 45 -16.92 22.04 0.49
C THR A 45 -17.31 20.63 0.92
N GLY A 46 -16.32 19.74 0.99
CA GLY A 46 -16.51 18.31 1.31
C GLY A 46 -16.89 17.43 0.11
N TYR A 47 -17.00 17.99 -1.13
CA TYR A 47 -17.30 17.21 -2.33
C TYR A 47 -16.35 17.54 -3.46
N GLN A 48 -15.62 16.54 -3.93
CA GLN A 48 -14.69 16.71 -5.04
C GLN A 48 -14.62 15.47 -5.93
N LEU A 49 -14.32 15.73 -7.19
CA LEU A 49 -14.06 14.70 -8.20
C LEU A 49 -12.63 14.85 -8.71
N LEU A 50 -12.03 13.73 -9.04
CA LEU A 50 -10.71 13.65 -9.63
C LEU A 50 -10.76 12.66 -10.80
N LEU A 51 -10.28 13.09 -11.96
CA LEU A 51 -10.06 12.26 -13.12
C LEU A 51 -8.58 12.34 -13.48
N ILE A 52 -7.93 11.19 -13.64
CA ILE A 52 -6.55 11.10 -14.14
C ILE A 52 -6.54 10.21 -15.38
N HIS A 53 -5.89 10.70 -16.44
CA HIS A 53 -5.55 9.92 -17.61
C HIS A 53 -4.05 9.78 -17.69
N ARG A 54 -3.57 8.56 -17.95
CA ARG A 54 -2.16 8.27 -18.19
C ARG A 54 -1.97 7.46 -19.46
N CYS A 55 -0.93 7.78 -20.19
CA CYS A 55 -0.53 7.06 -21.40
C CYS A 55 0.98 7.05 -21.51
N TYR A 56 1.58 5.88 -21.29
CA TYR A 56 3.02 5.68 -21.30
C TYR A 56 3.37 4.65 -22.35
N SER A 57 4.13 5.05 -23.36
CA SER A 57 4.56 4.11 -24.39
C SER A 57 5.48 3.02 -23.81
N HIS A 58 5.51 1.86 -24.45
CA HIS A 58 6.27 0.70 -23.95
C HIS A 58 7.79 0.91 -23.98
N ASP A 59 8.26 1.78 -24.83
CA ASP A 59 9.66 2.12 -25.09
C ASP A 59 10.13 3.41 -24.39
N TYR A 60 9.22 4.14 -23.72
CA TYR A 60 9.61 5.28 -22.92
C TYR A 60 10.44 4.84 -21.69
N TRP A 61 11.52 5.53 -21.43
CA TRP A 61 12.40 5.26 -20.32
C TRP A 61 12.73 6.53 -19.54
N SER A 62 12.67 6.46 -18.22
CA SER A 62 13.14 7.52 -17.32
C SER A 62 13.86 6.90 -16.13
N PHE A 63 15.09 7.37 -15.81
CA PHE A 63 15.86 6.86 -14.68
C PHE A 63 15.23 7.21 -13.32
N PHE A 64 14.67 8.39 -13.22
CA PHE A 64 14.16 8.95 -11.95
C PHE A 64 12.63 9.16 -11.96
N GLY A 65 12.00 9.00 -13.11
CA GLY A 65 10.57 9.21 -13.26
C GLY A 65 9.77 8.19 -12.47
N ARG A 66 8.94 8.69 -11.56
CA ARG A 66 7.89 7.92 -10.91
C ARG A 66 6.59 8.67 -11.10
N SER A 67 5.72 8.11 -11.88
CA SER A 67 4.44 8.71 -12.20
C SER A 67 3.30 7.86 -11.64
N PHE A 68 2.11 8.43 -11.60
CA PHE A 68 0.91 7.71 -11.18
C PHE A 68 0.63 6.55 -12.15
N GLY A 69 0.56 5.33 -11.64
CA GLY A 69 0.31 4.12 -12.43
C GLY A 69 0.23 2.86 -11.59
N GLU A 70 -0.15 1.77 -12.25
CA GLU A 70 -0.11 0.42 -11.67
C GLU A 70 1.32 -0.16 -11.71
N GLY A 71 2.11 0.22 -12.71
CA GLY A 71 3.51 -0.13 -12.84
C GLY A 71 4.41 0.67 -11.89
N SER A 72 5.64 0.18 -11.69
CA SER A 72 6.66 0.88 -10.88
C SER A 72 7.39 1.99 -11.65
N ALA A 73 7.28 2.00 -12.97
CA ALA A 73 7.86 2.98 -13.88
C ALA A 73 6.80 3.52 -14.84
N PRO A 74 6.94 4.76 -15.35
CA PRO A 74 6.02 5.35 -16.33
C PRO A 74 6.25 4.74 -17.73
N GLN A 75 5.95 3.46 -17.90
CA GLN A 75 6.22 2.69 -19.10
C GLN A 75 5.14 1.65 -19.36
N ASN A 76 4.79 1.43 -20.65
CA ASN A 76 3.88 0.37 -21.09
C ASN A 76 2.55 0.38 -20.35
N GLU A 77 1.92 1.53 -20.17
CA GLU A 77 0.67 1.61 -19.43
C GLU A 77 -0.25 2.69 -20.00
N ASN A 78 -1.51 2.34 -20.18
CA ASN A 78 -2.59 3.27 -20.49
C ASN A 78 -3.71 3.08 -19.48
N GLY A 79 -4.24 4.16 -18.91
CA GLY A 79 -5.26 4.02 -17.88
C GLY A 79 -6.01 5.30 -17.54
N TRP A 80 -7.19 5.07 -16.95
CA TRP A 80 -8.08 6.07 -16.44
C TRP A 80 -8.36 5.82 -14.97
N TYR A 81 -8.16 6.83 -14.15
CA TYR A 81 -8.50 6.79 -12.73
C TYR A 81 -9.56 7.84 -12.44
N LEU A 82 -10.67 7.40 -11.86
CA LEU A 82 -11.74 8.26 -11.38
C LEU A 82 -11.80 8.14 -9.86
N ALA A 83 -11.89 9.27 -9.14
CA ALA A 83 -12.13 9.26 -7.71
C ALA A 83 -13.14 10.34 -7.31
N ALA A 84 -13.89 10.04 -6.27
CA ALA A 84 -14.86 10.94 -5.66
C ALA A 84 -14.70 10.94 -4.14
N GLU A 85 -14.79 12.13 -3.57
CA GLU A 85 -14.86 12.34 -2.13
C GLU A 85 -16.17 13.05 -1.80
N ALA A 86 -16.86 12.60 -0.75
CA ALA A 86 -18.11 13.18 -0.28
C ALA A 86 -18.19 13.16 1.25
N ALA A 87 -18.70 14.27 1.82
CA ALA A 87 -19.04 14.40 3.24
C ALA A 87 -20.51 14.82 3.39
N PRO A 88 -21.47 13.89 3.11
CA PRO A 88 -22.90 14.22 3.04
C PRO A 88 -23.51 14.52 4.41
N TRP A 89 -22.95 13.97 5.48
CA TRP A 89 -23.45 14.11 6.85
C TRP A 89 -22.33 14.51 7.80
N ALA A 90 -22.69 15.13 8.91
CA ALA A 90 -21.75 15.42 9.97
C ALA A 90 -21.00 14.14 10.40
N HIS A 91 -19.71 14.28 10.62
CA HIS A 91 -18.83 13.18 11.05
C HIS A 91 -18.56 12.07 10.04
N TRP A 92 -19.20 12.06 8.87
CA TRP A 92 -19.01 11.08 7.82
C TRP A 92 -18.19 11.63 6.67
N LYS A 93 -17.23 10.82 6.22
CA LYS A 93 -16.46 11.07 5.01
C LYS A 93 -16.36 9.78 4.20
N PHE A 94 -16.74 9.87 2.92
CA PHE A 94 -16.67 8.77 1.97
C PHE A 94 -15.65 9.09 0.89
N PHE A 95 -14.96 8.07 0.45
CA PHE A 95 -14.09 8.12 -0.70
C PHE A 95 -14.33 6.87 -1.55
N ALA A 96 -14.44 7.05 -2.85
CA ALA A 96 -14.53 5.96 -3.81
C ALA A 96 -13.58 6.22 -4.96
N SER A 97 -12.95 5.17 -5.50
CA SER A 97 -12.12 5.28 -6.70
C SER A 97 -12.22 4.05 -7.57
N LEU A 98 -12.01 4.26 -8.86
CA LEU A 98 -11.94 3.22 -9.88
C LEU A 98 -10.76 3.52 -10.80
N ASP A 99 -9.83 2.60 -10.90
CA ASP A 99 -8.69 2.62 -11.81
C ASP A 99 -8.87 1.52 -12.87
N MET A 100 -8.92 1.91 -14.12
CA MET A 100 -8.95 1.01 -15.27
C MET A 100 -7.65 1.17 -16.04
N PHE A 101 -6.90 0.10 -16.20
CA PHE A 101 -5.59 0.14 -16.83
C PHE A 101 -5.36 -1.01 -17.79
N SER A 102 -4.52 -0.77 -18.76
CA SER A 102 -4.06 -1.76 -19.73
C SER A 102 -2.56 -1.63 -19.96
N PHE A 103 -1.95 -2.75 -20.30
CA PHE A 103 -0.55 -2.86 -20.68
C PHE A 103 -0.53 -3.35 -22.15
N PRO A 104 -0.33 -2.47 -23.12
CA PRO A 104 -0.35 -2.83 -24.54
C PRO A 104 0.74 -3.83 -24.94
N TRP A 105 1.84 -3.88 -24.19
CA TRP A 105 2.97 -4.77 -24.40
C TRP A 105 3.08 -5.80 -23.27
N TRP A 106 3.77 -6.92 -23.53
CA TRP A 106 4.09 -7.91 -22.49
C TRP A 106 4.95 -7.31 -21.36
N LYS A 107 4.88 -7.90 -20.19
CA LYS A 107 5.64 -7.51 -19.00
C LYS A 107 6.05 -8.71 -18.17
N TYR A 108 6.82 -8.48 -17.13
CA TYR A 108 7.25 -9.55 -16.23
C TYR A 108 6.07 -10.41 -15.75
N ARG A 109 6.14 -11.72 -15.98
CA ARG A 109 5.13 -12.75 -15.70
C ARG A 109 3.81 -12.61 -16.47
N ILE A 110 3.79 -11.87 -17.57
CA ILE A 110 2.64 -11.78 -18.46
C ILE A 110 3.14 -11.71 -19.89
N SER A 111 2.88 -12.75 -20.66
CA SER A 111 3.45 -12.98 -21.99
C SER A 111 2.67 -12.33 -23.14
N LYS A 112 1.60 -11.58 -22.84
CA LYS A 112 0.78 -10.85 -23.81
C LYS A 112 0.30 -9.51 -23.26
N ALA A 113 -0.35 -8.72 -24.11
CA ALA A 113 -1.10 -7.54 -23.66
C ALA A 113 -2.11 -7.93 -22.57
N SER A 114 -2.25 -7.08 -21.56
CA SER A 114 -3.07 -7.39 -20.39
C SER A 114 -3.79 -6.15 -19.87
N GLN A 115 -4.83 -6.36 -19.07
CA GLN A 115 -5.65 -5.29 -18.51
C GLN A 115 -6.05 -5.59 -17.07
N GLY A 116 -6.51 -4.55 -16.38
CA GLY A 116 -7.00 -4.69 -15.02
C GLY A 116 -7.91 -3.56 -14.57
N ILE A 117 -8.54 -3.81 -13.45
CA ILE A 117 -9.40 -2.86 -12.74
C ILE A 117 -9.03 -2.90 -11.26
N ASP A 118 -8.97 -1.73 -10.61
CA ASP A 118 -8.74 -1.58 -9.18
C ASP A 118 -9.78 -0.60 -8.62
N GLY A 119 -10.74 -1.10 -7.88
CA GLY A 119 -11.79 -0.32 -7.24
C GLY A 119 -11.57 -0.23 -5.74
N MET A 120 -11.79 0.94 -5.15
CA MET A 120 -11.68 1.15 -3.70
C MET A 120 -12.87 1.96 -3.19
N PHE A 121 -13.40 1.56 -2.05
CA PHE A 121 -14.40 2.30 -1.29
C PHE A 121 -13.92 2.46 0.16
N GLN A 122 -14.04 3.64 0.69
CA GLN A 122 -13.66 3.97 2.05
C GLN A 122 -14.76 4.78 2.73
N ALA A 123 -15.12 4.40 3.95
CA ALA A 123 -15.98 5.15 4.83
C ALA A 123 -15.24 5.47 6.13
N THR A 124 -15.30 6.72 6.55
CA THR A 124 -14.72 7.20 7.79
C THR A 124 -15.81 7.88 8.60
N TYR A 125 -15.95 7.48 9.86
CA TYR A 125 -16.89 8.08 10.80
C TYR A 125 -16.14 8.56 12.04
N SER A 126 -16.22 9.84 12.34
CA SER A 126 -15.54 10.49 13.47
C SER A 126 -16.55 11.27 14.30
N PRO A 127 -17.34 10.61 15.19
CA PRO A 127 -18.38 11.26 15.99
C PRO A 127 -17.80 12.27 16.98
N GLN A 128 -16.57 12.02 17.42
CA GLN A 128 -15.79 12.84 18.34
C GLN A 128 -14.35 12.98 17.84
N LYS A 129 -13.62 13.97 18.33
CA LYS A 129 -12.21 14.18 17.93
C LYS A 129 -11.31 12.98 18.24
N ASP A 130 -11.64 12.24 19.28
CA ASP A 130 -10.80 11.16 19.81
C ASP A 130 -11.24 9.78 19.31
N LEU A 131 -12.37 9.67 18.60
CA LEU A 131 -12.92 8.41 18.11
C LEU A 131 -13.03 8.40 16.59
N LEU A 132 -12.43 7.38 15.97
CA LEU A 132 -12.48 7.18 14.54
C LEU A 132 -12.82 5.72 14.22
N LEU A 133 -13.87 5.55 13.42
CA LEU A 133 -14.23 4.30 12.76
C LEU A 133 -13.87 4.40 11.28
N TYR A 134 -13.21 3.40 10.75
CA TYR A 134 -12.75 3.37 9.38
C TYR A 134 -13.03 2.01 8.76
N LEU A 135 -13.64 2.04 7.60
CA LEU A 135 -13.88 0.89 6.74
C LEU A 135 -13.23 1.15 5.39
N ASN A 136 -12.48 0.20 4.87
CA ASN A 136 -11.92 0.24 3.53
C ASN A 136 -12.13 -1.11 2.86
N TYR A 137 -12.71 -1.09 1.67
CA TYR A 137 -12.84 -2.24 0.80
C TYR A 137 -12.14 -1.95 -0.52
N ARG A 138 -11.30 -2.87 -0.99
CA ARG A 138 -10.62 -2.81 -2.27
C ARG A 138 -10.85 -4.08 -3.06
N TYR A 139 -11.27 -3.92 -4.28
CA TYR A 139 -11.39 -4.96 -5.29
C TYR A 139 -10.37 -4.71 -6.38
N LYS A 140 -9.58 -5.74 -6.74
CA LYS A 140 -8.63 -5.65 -7.82
C LYS A 140 -8.70 -6.90 -8.67
N ARG A 141 -8.93 -6.71 -9.98
CA ARG A 141 -8.79 -7.74 -11.00
C ARG A 141 -7.61 -7.38 -11.89
N LYS A 142 -6.73 -8.33 -12.12
CA LYS A 142 -5.63 -8.24 -13.08
C LYS A 142 -5.37 -9.59 -13.73
N GLU A 143 -4.56 -9.61 -14.76
CA GLU A 143 -4.18 -10.84 -15.46
C GLU A 143 -2.78 -11.29 -15.03
N ARG A 144 -2.55 -12.61 -15.03
CA ARG A 144 -1.28 -13.25 -14.69
C ARG A 144 -1.13 -14.54 -15.50
N ASP A 145 0.10 -14.86 -15.92
CA ASP A 145 0.40 -16.15 -16.52
C ASP A 145 0.35 -17.26 -15.48
N VAL A 146 -0.33 -18.34 -15.83
CA VAL A 146 -0.47 -19.57 -15.07
C VAL A 146 0.04 -20.71 -15.95
N SER A 147 0.72 -21.69 -15.36
CA SER A 147 1.13 -22.91 -16.06
C SER A 147 -0.08 -23.80 -16.33
N GLY A 148 -0.29 -24.21 -17.56
CA GLY A 148 -1.30 -25.18 -17.98
C GLY A 148 -0.66 -26.32 -18.76
N THR A 149 -1.42 -27.34 -19.09
CA THR A 149 -0.98 -28.55 -19.83
C THR A 149 -0.37 -28.29 -21.21
N GLY A 150 -0.75 -27.16 -21.85
CA GLY A 150 -0.23 -26.73 -23.16
C GLY A 150 0.75 -25.56 -23.13
N GLY A 151 1.23 -25.14 -21.93
CA GLY A 151 2.11 -23.99 -21.78
C GLY A 151 1.54 -22.94 -20.84
N LYS A 152 2.03 -21.69 -20.94
CA LYS A 152 1.53 -20.57 -20.11
C LYS A 152 0.25 -20.00 -20.69
N VAL A 153 -0.76 -19.87 -19.85
CA VAL A 153 -2.05 -19.24 -20.17
C VAL A 153 -2.23 -18.02 -19.27
N THR A 154 -2.58 -16.88 -19.85
CA THR A 154 -2.87 -15.66 -19.08
C THR A 154 -4.32 -15.67 -18.61
N LEU A 155 -4.53 -15.71 -17.30
CA LEU A 155 -5.83 -15.84 -16.66
C LEU A 155 -6.08 -14.69 -15.66
N PRO A 156 -7.36 -14.36 -15.39
CA PRO A 156 -7.70 -13.34 -14.41
C PRO A 156 -7.40 -13.80 -12.99
N VAL A 157 -6.93 -12.85 -12.20
CA VAL A 157 -6.67 -12.97 -10.76
C VAL A 157 -7.45 -11.90 -10.04
N PHE A 158 -8.15 -12.28 -8.99
CA PHE A 158 -9.01 -11.41 -8.21
C PHE A 158 -8.48 -11.27 -6.78
N HIS A 159 -8.42 -10.04 -6.29
CA HIS A 159 -8.08 -9.72 -4.91
C HIS A 159 -9.20 -8.91 -4.28
N HIS A 160 -9.68 -9.36 -3.16
CA HIS A 160 -10.60 -8.63 -2.30
C HIS A 160 -9.88 -8.34 -0.98
N LYS A 161 -9.86 -7.09 -0.56
CA LYS A 161 -9.28 -6.68 0.71
C LYS A 161 -10.28 -5.85 1.48
N LEU A 162 -10.51 -6.24 2.72
CA LEU A 162 -11.35 -5.50 3.65
C LEU A 162 -10.51 -5.12 4.87
N ARG A 163 -10.58 -3.86 5.27
CA ARG A 163 -9.96 -3.36 6.50
C ARG A 163 -11.00 -2.60 7.31
N CYS A 164 -11.16 -3.03 8.55
CA CYS A 164 -11.92 -2.32 9.57
C CYS A 164 -10.96 -1.80 10.64
N ARG A 165 -11.12 -0.56 11.06
CA ARG A 165 -10.31 0.05 12.10
C ARG A 165 -11.16 0.84 13.07
N LEU A 166 -10.92 0.64 14.36
CA LEU A 166 -11.39 1.48 15.45
C LEU A 166 -10.17 2.13 16.10
N ALA A 167 -10.13 3.44 16.17
CA ALA A 167 -9.08 4.19 16.85
C ALA A 167 -9.71 5.11 17.89
N TYR A 168 -9.14 5.07 19.11
CA TYR A 168 -9.54 5.92 20.22
C TYR A 168 -8.29 6.57 20.80
N THR A 169 -8.24 7.91 20.81
CA THR A 169 -7.05 8.69 21.13
C THR A 169 -7.34 9.80 22.13
N PRO A 170 -7.76 9.50 23.38
CA PRO A 170 -8.03 10.52 24.41
C PRO A 170 -6.71 11.03 24.99
N GLY A 171 -6.39 12.30 24.74
CA GLY A 171 -5.21 12.95 25.29
C GLY A 171 -3.89 12.23 24.95
N ALA A 172 -3.18 11.80 25.99
CA ALA A 172 -1.87 11.15 25.86
C ALA A 172 -1.93 9.65 25.50
N PHE A 173 -3.10 9.04 25.62
CA PHE A 173 -3.32 7.62 25.30
C PHE A 173 -3.85 7.46 23.88
N SER A 174 -3.42 6.41 23.20
CA SER A 174 -4.02 5.99 21.93
C SER A 174 -4.16 4.47 21.89
N CYS A 175 -5.31 4.02 21.43
CA CYS A 175 -5.64 2.61 21.25
C CYS A 175 -6.24 2.39 19.86
N ARG A 176 -5.80 1.37 19.16
CA ARG A 176 -6.24 1.07 17.80
C ARG A 176 -6.41 -0.42 17.61
N THR A 177 -7.61 -0.80 17.22
CA THR A 177 -7.93 -2.15 16.76
C THR A 177 -8.05 -2.13 15.24
N THR A 178 -7.40 -3.05 14.56
CA THR A 178 -7.50 -3.20 13.10
C THR A 178 -7.75 -4.65 12.76
N VAL A 179 -8.75 -4.91 11.95
CA VAL A 179 -9.06 -6.22 11.38
C VAL A 179 -8.90 -6.13 9.88
N ASP A 180 -8.06 -6.99 9.32
CA ASP A 180 -7.83 -7.11 7.89
C ASP A 180 -8.27 -8.49 7.41
N TYR A 181 -8.91 -8.52 6.25
CA TYR A 181 -9.28 -9.73 5.53
C TYR A 181 -8.83 -9.61 4.08
N ASN A 182 -8.15 -10.64 3.57
CA ASN A 182 -7.74 -10.78 2.18
C ASN A 182 -8.36 -12.05 1.60
N CYS A 183 -8.94 -11.94 0.41
CA CYS A 183 -9.34 -13.08 -0.39
C CYS A 183 -8.67 -12.97 -1.76
N PHE A 184 -7.91 -13.98 -2.10
CA PHE A 184 -7.27 -14.16 -3.40
C PHE A 184 -8.01 -15.25 -4.15
N ARG A 185 -8.36 -15.01 -5.42
CA ARG A 185 -8.96 -16.03 -6.28
C ARG A 185 -8.23 -16.02 -7.62
N GLN A 186 -7.87 -17.21 -8.07
CA GLN A 186 -7.22 -17.42 -9.35
C GLN A 186 -7.94 -18.54 -10.09
N GLN A 187 -8.12 -18.40 -11.40
CA GLN A 187 -8.65 -19.45 -12.23
C GLN A 187 -7.57 -20.51 -12.47
N SER A 188 -7.93 -21.79 -12.38
CA SER A 188 -7.04 -22.90 -12.71
C SER A 188 -6.74 -22.92 -14.21
N GLY A 189 -5.50 -23.27 -14.59
CA GLY A 189 -5.08 -23.39 -15.99
C GLY A 189 -5.75 -24.52 -16.76
N GLU A 190 -6.37 -25.46 -16.08
CA GLU A 190 -6.95 -26.71 -16.65
C GLU A 190 -8.47 -26.73 -16.66
N GLY A 191 -9.15 -25.70 -16.12
CA GLY A 191 -10.59 -25.66 -16.02
C GLY A 191 -11.18 -24.29 -15.69
N HIS A 192 -12.49 -24.25 -15.50
CA HIS A 192 -13.21 -23.04 -15.08
C HIS A 192 -13.26 -22.88 -13.54
N GLU A 193 -12.60 -23.76 -12.82
CA GLU A 193 -12.59 -23.71 -11.35
C GLU A 193 -11.70 -22.58 -10.83
N PHE A 194 -12.20 -21.91 -9.80
CA PHE A 194 -11.46 -20.87 -9.10
C PHE A 194 -10.89 -21.43 -7.80
N GLU A 195 -9.57 -21.39 -7.69
CA GLU A 195 -8.91 -21.61 -6.41
C GLU A 195 -9.00 -20.33 -5.56
N GLY A 196 -9.62 -20.44 -4.39
CA GLY A 196 -9.76 -19.36 -3.43
C GLY A 196 -8.82 -19.55 -2.26
N LYS A 197 -8.07 -18.50 -1.88
CA LYS A 197 -7.16 -18.47 -0.74
C LYS A 197 -7.47 -17.24 0.11
N GLN A 198 -7.55 -17.45 1.41
CA GLN A 198 -8.00 -16.43 2.35
C GLN A 198 -6.92 -16.15 3.39
N GLY A 199 -6.98 -14.96 3.93
CA GLY A 199 -6.15 -14.58 5.07
C GLY A 199 -6.83 -13.50 5.87
N TRP A 200 -6.64 -13.52 7.18
CA TRP A 200 -7.12 -12.48 8.08
C TRP A 200 -6.13 -12.22 9.21
N GLN A 201 -6.17 -11.02 9.73
CA GLN A 201 -5.44 -10.64 10.93
C GLN A 201 -6.26 -9.72 11.82
N CYS A 202 -5.99 -9.80 13.11
CA CYS A 202 -6.46 -8.84 14.10
C CYS A 202 -5.26 -8.23 14.80
N THR A 203 -5.17 -6.91 14.74
CA THR A 203 -4.07 -6.13 15.35
C THR A 203 -4.62 -5.20 16.39
N GLN A 204 -4.09 -5.29 17.60
CA GLN A 204 -4.32 -4.35 18.68
C GLN A 204 -3.05 -3.57 18.97
N SER A 205 -3.11 -2.24 18.92
CA SER A 205 -1.99 -1.38 19.27
C SER A 205 -2.41 -0.34 20.29
N CYS A 206 -1.60 -0.15 21.33
CA CYS A 206 -1.80 0.88 22.32
C CYS A 206 -0.51 1.70 22.47
N ALA A 207 -0.65 3.00 22.66
CA ALA A 207 0.50 3.88 22.91
C ALA A 207 0.15 4.92 23.97
N TYR A 208 1.18 5.33 24.71
CA TYR A 208 1.09 6.36 25.72
C TYR A 208 2.28 7.31 25.62
N THR A 209 2.00 8.62 25.67
CA THR A 209 3.01 9.67 25.69
C THR A 209 2.98 10.36 27.04
N PHE A 210 4.10 10.30 27.75
CA PHE A 210 4.22 10.86 29.10
C PHE A 210 4.34 12.39 29.02
N SER A 211 3.51 13.11 29.76
CA SER A 211 3.53 14.58 29.77
C SER A 211 4.67 15.19 30.57
N GLY A 212 5.11 14.49 31.63
CA GLY A 212 6.18 14.95 32.53
C GLY A 212 7.58 14.42 32.22
N PHE A 213 7.69 13.56 31.19
CA PHE A 213 8.94 12.93 30.78
C PHE A 213 8.96 12.74 29.26
N PRO A 214 10.08 13.00 28.58
CA PRO A 214 10.14 12.96 27.12
C PRO A 214 10.10 11.54 26.54
N LEU A 215 9.16 10.73 26.98
CA LEU A 215 9.02 9.30 26.68
C LEU A 215 7.67 9.02 26.01
N ALA A 216 7.70 8.25 24.96
CA ALA A 216 6.53 7.65 24.34
C ALA A 216 6.74 6.13 24.20
N VAL A 217 5.78 5.37 24.67
CA VAL A 217 5.80 3.90 24.61
C VAL A 217 4.63 3.42 23.76
N SER A 218 4.86 2.44 22.91
CA SER A 218 3.78 1.76 22.21
C SER A 218 4.01 0.26 22.17
N VAL A 219 2.92 -0.48 22.29
CA VAL A 219 2.89 -1.95 22.21
C VAL A 219 1.86 -2.36 21.17
N GLN A 220 2.15 -3.44 20.46
CA GLN A 220 1.25 -3.98 19.44
C GLN A 220 1.28 -5.51 19.50
N GLY A 221 0.09 -6.11 19.41
CA GLY A 221 -0.11 -7.54 19.21
C GLY A 221 -0.89 -7.78 17.93
N THR A 222 -0.46 -8.72 17.10
CA THR A 222 -1.10 -9.10 15.84
C THR A 222 -1.24 -10.61 15.79
N TYR A 223 -2.46 -11.10 15.73
CA TYR A 223 -2.75 -12.49 15.39
C TYR A 223 -3.07 -12.57 13.90
N PHE A 224 -2.50 -13.54 13.20
CA PHE A 224 -2.70 -13.73 11.77
C PHE A 224 -2.93 -15.19 11.41
N HIS A 225 -3.75 -15.39 10.38
CA HIS A 225 -4.02 -16.69 9.77
C HIS A 225 -4.22 -16.48 8.27
N THR A 226 -3.42 -17.14 7.45
CA THR A 226 -3.55 -17.13 5.99
C THR A 226 -3.33 -18.53 5.44
N ASP A 227 -4.01 -18.86 4.35
CA ASP A 227 -3.92 -20.19 3.73
C ASP A 227 -2.54 -20.38 3.07
N ASP A 228 -2.03 -19.31 2.41
CA ASP A 228 -0.70 -19.33 1.82
C ASP A 228 -0.08 -17.94 1.62
N TYR A 229 1.02 -17.87 0.85
CA TYR A 229 1.74 -16.63 0.56
C TYR A 229 0.96 -15.64 -0.33
N ASP A 230 0.06 -16.11 -1.21
CA ASP A 230 -0.75 -15.21 -2.06
C ASP A 230 -1.83 -14.47 -1.26
N SER A 231 -2.30 -15.06 -0.16
CA SER A 231 -3.24 -14.44 0.79
C SER A 231 -2.57 -13.67 1.95
N ARG A 232 -1.23 -13.46 1.91
CA ARG A 232 -0.48 -12.75 2.94
C ARG A 232 -1.04 -11.39 3.29
N ILE A 233 -0.86 -10.98 4.53
CA ILE A 233 -1.36 -9.72 5.08
C ILE A 233 -0.19 -8.88 5.61
N TYR A 234 -0.36 -7.57 5.58
CA TYR A 234 0.64 -6.61 6.01
C TYR A 234 0.15 -5.85 7.23
N ALA A 235 0.91 -5.90 8.33
CA ALA A 235 0.63 -5.11 9.53
C ALA A 235 1.48 -3.83 9.53
N SER A 236 0.82 -2.72 9.84
CA SER A 236 1.54 -1.46 10.05
C SER A 236 2.02 -1.41 11.50
N GLU A 237 3.34 -1.36 11.69
CA GLU A 237 3.99 -1.20 13.00
C GLU A 237 4.72 0.14 13.07
N LYS A 238 4.86 0.69 14.29
CA LYS A 238 5.78 1.80 14.51
C LYS A 238 7.21 1.32 14.24
N GLY A 239 7.93 2.04 13.38
CA GLY A 239 9.31 1.78 13.01
C GLY A 239 10.27 2.83 13.55
N LEU A 240 11.56 2.64 13.31
CA LEU A 240 12.57 3.67 13.50
C LEU A 240 12.36 4.81 12.49
N VAL A 241 12.94 5.97 12.77
CA VAL A 241 12.88 7.10 11.84
C VAL A 241 13.65 6.75 10.56
N TYR A 242 13.08 7.07 9.41
CA TYR A 242 13.60 6.78 8.05
C TYR A 242 13.62 5.29 7.68
N THR A 243 12.96 4.42 8.44
CA THR A 243 12.77 3.02 8.05
C THR A 243 11.38 2.81 7.46
N PHE A 244 11.31 2.19 6.27
CA PHE A 244 10.06 1.93 5.53
C PHE A 244 9.77 0.42 5.46
N TYR A 245 9.83 -0.23 6.61
CA TYR A 245 9.55 -1.66 6.68
C TYR A 245 8.14 -1.93 7.19
N THR A 246 7.38 -2.70 6.43
CA THR A 246 6.06 -3.20 6.83
C THR A 246 6.12 -4.72 6.87
N PRO A 247 6.03 -5.35 8.04
CA PRO A 247 6.05 -6.80 8.13
C PRO A 247 4.88 -7.42 7.38
N SER A 248 5.17 -8.49 6.63
CA SER A 248 4.18 -9.32 5.96
C SER A 248 4.09 -10.67 6.66
N PHE A 249 2.87 -11.17 6.83
CA PHE A 249 2.59 -12.43 7.50
C PHE A 249 1.88 -13.39 6.56
N TYR A 250 2.31 -14.66 6.58
CA TYR A 250 1.65 -15.77 5.92
C TYR A 250 1.74 -17.02 6.79
N GLY A 251 0.75 -17.92 6.71
CA GLY A 251 0.58 -19.03 7.63
C GLY A 251 -0.17 -18.62 8.90
N ARG A 252 0.12 -19.23 10.02
CA ARG A 252 -0.57 -19.01 11.30
C ARG A 252 0.41 -18.61 12.37
N GLY A 253 0.10 -17.54 13.09
CA GLY A 253 1.00 -17.11 14.16
C GLY A 253 0.53 -15.86 14.90
N PHE A 254 1.41 -15.43 15.77
CA PHE A 254 1.24 -14.23 16.57
C PHE A 254 2.52 -13.39 16.50
N ARG A 255 2.37 -12.08 16.32
CA ARG A 255 3.48 -11.13 16.44
C ARG A 255 3.15 -10.10 17.50
N TYR A 256 4.12 -9.85 18.37
CA TYR A 256 4.09 -8.70 19.28
C TYR A 256 5.30 -7.81 19.05
N SER A 257 5.11 -6.51 19.26
CA SER A 257 6.17 -5.53 19.17
C SER A 257 6.01 -4.45 20.23
N ALA A 258 7.14 -3.94 20.69
CA ALA A 258 7.24 -2.81 21.60
C ALA A 258 8.14 -1.76 20.96
N HIS A 259 7.76 -0.49 21.08
CA HIS A 259 8.52 0.63 20.58
C HIS A 259 8.59 1.70 21.66
N ILE A 260 9.79 2.12 21.98
CA ILE A 260 10.10 3.15 22.97
C ILE A 260 10.81 4.30 22.26
N ARG A 261 10.30 5.50 22.43
CA ARG A 261 10.91 6.74 21.93
C ARG A 261 11.14 7.68 23.08
N CYS A 262 12.37 8.17 23.19
CA CYS A 262 12.78 9.18 24.16
C CYS A 262 13.38 10.38 23.41
N ASP A 263 12.70 11.52 23.47
CA ASP A 263 13.16 12.80 22.92
C ASP A 263 13.76 13.62 24.06
N LEU A 264 15.04 13.36 24.41
CA LEU A 264 15.70 14.01 25.56
C LEU A 264 15.69 15.53 25.43
N ASN A 265 15.91 16.05 24.22
CA ASN A 265 15.79 17.45 23.87
C ASN A 265 15.68 17.56 22.34
N LYS A 266 15.72 18.76 21.77
CA LYS A 266 15.66 18.99 20.31
C LYS A 266 16.82 18.33 19.56
N THR A 267 17.97 18.16 20.23
CA THR A 267 19.21 17.62 19.65
C THR A 267 19.24 16.10 19.68
N PHE A 268 18.83 15.47 20.80
CA PHE A 268 19.03 14.04 21.06
C PHE A 268 17.73 13.27 21.12
N MET A 269 17.61 12.26 20.29
CA MET A 269 16.50 11.32 20.28
C MET A 269 17.01 9.88 20.30
N PHE A 270 16.41 9.05 21.14
CA PHE A 270 16.68 7.63 21.27
C PHE A 270 15.44 6.80 20.97
N LEU A 271 15.59 5.76 20.19
CA LEU A 271 14.53 4.85 19.77
C LEU A 271 14.96 3.41 19.95
N VAL A 272 14.08 2.60 20.53
CA VAL A 272 14.23 1.14 20.61
C VAL A 272 12.96 0.50 20.08
N LYS A 273 13.11 -0.47 19.20
CA LYS A 273 12.04 -1.35 18.74
C LYS A 273 12.43 -2.79 18.97
N PHE A 274 11.58 -3.50 19.67
CA PHE A 274 11.61 -4.94 19.81
C PHE A 274 10.43 -5.56 19.08
N GLY A 275 10.64 -6.66 18.37
CA GLY A 275 9.59 -7.42 17.73
C GLY A 275 9.85 -8.92 17.79
N GLN A 276 8.80 -9.71 17.98
CA GLN A 276 8.89 -11.15 17.90
C GLN A 276 7.68 -11.74 17.19
N THR A 277 7.93 -12.62 16.23
CA THR A 277 6.90 -13.39 15.53
C THR A 277 7.04 -14.85 15.88
N ALA A 278 5.97 -15.47 16.39
CA ALA A 278 5.88 -16.91 16.67
C ALA A 278 4.87 -17.55 15.74
N TYR A 279 5.33 -18.50 14.93
CA TYR A 279 4.50 -19.28 14.02
C TYR A 279 3.97 -20.54 14.72
N ARG A 280 2.77 -20.99 14.31
CA ARG A 280 2.14 -22.21 14.84
C ARG A 280 2.02 -23.32 13.84
N ASP A 281 2.44 -23.08 12.59
CA ASP A 281 2.26 -23.95 11.43
C ASP A 281 3.58 -24.40 10.81
N ARG A 282 4.71 -24.10 11.43
CA ARG A 282 6.04 -24.45 10.91
C ARG A 282 7.08 -24.55 12.03
N GLU A 283 8.12 -25.33 11.78
CA GLU A 283 9.25 -25.53 12.67
C GLU A 283 10.50 -24.76 12.25
N THR A 284 10.49 -24.21 11.02
CA THR A 284 11.60 -23.41 10.47
C THR A 284 11.06 -22.16 9.77
N ILE A 285 11.83 -21.08 9.72
CA ILE A 285 11.47 -19.81 9.07
C ILE A 285 12.58 -19.44 8.09
N GLY A 286 12.18 -19.05 6.86
CA GLY A 286 13.12 -18.70 5.80
C GLY A 286 13.67 -19.90 5.05
N SER A 287 14.72 -19.68 4.27
CA SER A 287 15.41 -20.72 3.49
C SER A 287 16.84 -20.30 3.16
N GLY A 288 17.71 -21.25 2.84
CA GLY A 288 19.10 -20.98 2.49
C GLY A 288 19.85 -20.31 3.65
N ASN A 289 20.58 -19.23 3.37
CA ASN A 289 21.38 -18.51 4.36
C ASN A 289 20.53 -17.75 5.41
N ASP A 290 19.24 -17.55 5.14
CA ASP A 290 18.30 -16.87 6.05
C ASP A 290 17.44 -17.87 6.84
N LEU A 291 17.81 -19.16 6.85
CA LEU A 291 17.09 -20.19 7.59
C LEU A 291 17.26 -19.97 9.09
N ILE A 292 16.13 -19.92 9.79
CA ILE A 292 16.07 -19.90 11.26
C ILE A 292 15.48 -21.24 11.70
N GLU A 293 16.24 -22.00 12.46
CA GLU A 293 15.74 -23.20 13.14
C GLU A 293 14.82 -22.78 14.30
N GLY A 294 13.62 -23.36 14.30
CA GLY A 294 12.56 -22.99 15.22
C GLY A 294 11.47 -22.13 14.59
N ASN A 295 10.39 -21.97 15.33
CA ASN A 295 9.17 -21.29 14.87
C ASN A 295 9.09 -19.80 15.29
N THR A 296 10.17 -19.25 15.84
CA THR A 296 10.20 -17.90 16.41
C THR A 296 11.29 -17.05 15.75
N LYS A 297 10.90 -15.86 15.29
CA LYS A 297 11.82 -14.84 14.77
C LYS A 297 11.75 -13.59 15.64
N THR A 298 12.89 -13.17 16.19
CA THR A 298 13.03 -11.98 17.02
C THR A 298 13.84 -10.91 16.29
N ASP A 299 13.42 -9.67 16.37
CA ASP A 299 14.10 -8.49 15.85
C ASP A 299 14.25 -7.42 16.93
N LEU A 300 15.45 -6.87 17.07
CA LEU A 300 15.77 -5.74 17.93
C LEU A 300 16.42 -4.66 17.07
N GLN A 301 15.91 -3.44 17.16
CA GLN A 301 16.43 -2.29 16.44
C GLN A 301 16.62 -1.14 17.43
N ILE A 302 17.77 -0.50 17.36
CA ILE A 302 18.13 0.65 18.21
C ILE A 302 18.58 1.76 17.28
N GLN A 303 18.10 2.98 17.54
CA GLN A 303 18.49 4.17 16.81
C GLN A 303 18.76 5.31 17.77
N PHE A 304 19.89 5.97 17.55
CA PHE A 304 20.25 7.23 18.17
C PHE A 304 20.32 8.30 17.07
N ARG A 305 19.67 9.42 17.29
CA ARG A 305 19.72 10.57 16.35
C ARG A 305 20.21 11.80 17.06
N VAL A 306 21.17 12.47 16.43
CA VAL A 306 21.67 13.79 16.82
C VAL A 306 21.25 14.76 15.71
N SER A 307 20.61 15.85 16.07
CA SER A 307 20.25 16.94 15.15
C SER A 307 21.06 18.17 15.53
N PHE A 308 21.85 18.69 14.62
CA PHE A 308 22.56 19.94 14.79
C PHE A 308 21.66 21.06 14.24
N GLU A 309 21.28 22.02 15.09
CA GLU A 309 20.66 23.27 14.61
C GLU A 309 21.80 24.16 14.10
N GLU A 310 21.65 24.64 12.84
CA GLU A 310 22.47 25.74 12.30
C GLU A 310 22.02 27.07 12.86
#